data_e082c37a7aa1379c2ebb808d72580ca2
#
_entry.id   e082c37a7aa1379c2ebb808d72580ca2
#
_cell.length_a   1.000
_cell.length_b   1.000
_cell.length_c   1.000
_cell.angle_alpha   90.00
_cell.angle_beta   90.00
_cell.angle_gamma   90.00
#
_symmetry.space_group_name_H-M   'P 1'
#
loop_
_entity.id
_entity.type
_entity.pdbx_description
1 polymer ?
#
loop_
_entity_poly.entity_id
_entity_poly.type
_entity_poly.pdbx_seq_one_letter_code
_entity_poly.pdbx_strand_id
1 'polypeptide(L)'
;MYRWMLRCALVLVLPQALLAQDAARRLQRFRPHGDTLVAIAFYQPATRRAVWLGADVRVHAASTMKVPVLIELARRIDAGELSWDSTLRVENSFLSIADGQPFALDPADDSDSSLYALVGTDVKLAELARLMTVRSSNLATNNIVQLLGADRITATARALGADSVLVLRGVEDIPAFRRGMNNTLTARGLVQLFDALLSGRAASPNGTQRILGFLAGQEFNGGIPSGLPAGTLMAHKTGSQTSIHHDAGIVYPARTPPYILVVLTRGYATEADAEAVMGRIAAEAHAIATHR
;
A
#
# COMPACT_ATOMS: atom_id res chain seq x y z
N MET A 1 39.04 -4.66 -53.40
CA MET A 1 38.57 -3.40 -52.78
C MET A 1 37.19 -3.66 -52.19
N TYR A 2 37.10 -3.97 -50.92
CA TYR A 2 35.81 -4.14 -50.19
C TYR A 2 35.63 -2.93 -49.26
N ARG A 3 34.63 -2.06 -49.56
CA ARG A 3 34.20 -0.95 -48.70
C ARG A 3 33.20 -1.49 -47.70
N TRP A 4 33.58 -1.61 -46.44
CA TRP A 4 32.71 -1.85 -45.31
C TRP A 4 31.97 -0.54 -44.96
N MET A 5 30.68 -0.47 -45.24
CA MET A 5 29.85 0.61 -44.72
C MET A 5 29.46 0.28 -43.26
N LEU A 6 30.09 0.98 -42.32
CA LEU A 6 29.57 1.05 -40.92
C LEU A 6 28.25 1.80 -40.96
N ARG A 7 27.14 1.09 -40.74
CA ARG A 7 25.89 1.70 -40.39
C ARG A 7 25.93 2.02 -38.89
N CYS A 8 26.24 3.26 -38.53
CA CYS A 8 26.01 3.79 -37.18
C CYS A 8 24.50 3.89 -36.97
N ALA A 9 23.93 2.97 -36.21
CA ALA A 9 22.57 3.11 -35.69
C ALA A 9 22.60 4.23 -34.63
N LEU A 10 22.09 5.39 -34.99
CA LEU A 10 21.86 6.51 -34.06
C LEU A 10 20.73 6.10 -33.10
N VAL A 11 21.05 5.61 -31.91
CA VAL A 11 20.07 5.41 -30.84
C VAL A 11 19.73 6.79 -30.32
N LEU A 12 18.59 7.33 -30.76
CA LEU A 12 17.99 8.55 -30.22
C LEU A 12 17.56 8.28 -28.77
N VAL A 13 18.43 8.61 -27.82
CA VAL A 13 18.08 8.67 -26.40
C VAL A 13 17.22 9.92 -26.21
N LEU A 14 15.88 9.75 -26.17
CA LEU A 14 14.98 10.83 -25.78
C LEU A 14 15.38 11.35 -24.42
N PRO A 15 15.49 12.67 -24.22
CA PRO A 15 15.84 13.22 -22.92
C PRO A 15 14.79 12.79 -21.86
N GLN A 16 15.26 12.39 -20.69
CA GLN A 16 14.40 11.87 -19.59
C GLN A 16 13.18 12.77 -19.27
N ALA A 17 13.34 14.08 -19.47
CA ALA A 17 12.26 15.06 -19.30
C ALA A 17 11.09 14.84 -20.27
N LEU A 18 11.35 14.49 -21.54
CA LEU A 18 10.30 14.20 -22.52
C LEU A 18 9.53 12.92 -22.18
N LEU A 19 10.24 11.89 -21.72
CA LEU A 19 9.62 10.63 -21.28
C LEU A 19 8.74 10.84 -20.04
N ALA A 20 9.18 11.69 -19.10
CA ALA A 20 8.38 12.01 -17.91
C ALA A 20 7.13 12.83 -18.27
N GLN A 21 7.24 13.78 -19.21
CA GLN A 21 6.09 14.58 -19.69
C GLN A 21 5.07 13.72 -20.44
N ASP A 22 5.54 12.76 -21.25
CA ASP A 22 4.64 11.82 -21.92
C ASP A 22 3.91 10.93 -20.92
N ALA A 23 4.62 10.35 -19.97
CA ALA A 23 4.04 9.56 -18.91
C ALA A 23 2.99 10.34 -18.11
N ALA A 24 3.27 11.60 -17.77
CA ALA A 24 2.32 12.45 -17.07
C ALA A 24 1.06 12.70 -17.92
N ARG A 25 1.19 13.03 -19.20
CA ARG A 25 0.04 13.24 -20.11
C ARG A 25 -0.83 11.98 -20.23
N ARG A 26 -0.21 10.82 -20.35
CA ARG A 26 -0.90 9.53 -20.46
C ARG A 26 -1.73 9.22 -19.22
N LEU A 27 -1.21 9.48 -18.02
CA LEU A 27 -1.92 9.27 -16.76
C LEU A 27 -2.92 10.40 -16.43
N GLN A 28 -2.69 11.63 -16.90
CA GLN A 28 -3.62 12.76 -16.68
C GLN A 28 -5.03 12.52 -17.23
N ARG A 29 -5.19 11.68 -18.25
CA ARG A 29 -6.50 11.33 -18.81
C ARG A 29 -7.43 10.59 -17.83
N PHE A 30 -6.86 10.06 -16.74
CA PHE A 30 -7.62 9.42 -15.66
C PHE A 30 -8.07 10.39 -14.56
N ARG A 31 -7.80 11.69 -14.72
CA ARG A 31 -8.37 12.68 -13.80
C ARG A 31 -9.89 12.65 -13.91
N PRO A 32 -10.59 12.44 -12.80
CA PRO A 32 -12.04 12.43 -12.80
C PRO A 32 -12.60 13.84 -12.96
N HIS A 33 -13.89 13.91 -13.27
CA HIS A 33 -14.68 15.12 -13.24
C HIS A 33 -15.51 15.17 -11.95
N GLY A 34 -15.84 16.37 -11.49
CA GLY A 34 -16.67 16.60 -10.30
C GLY A 34 -15.93 16.26 -8.99
N ASP A 35 -16.68 15.74 -8.02
CA ASP A 35 -16.21 15.50 -6.64
C ASP A 35 -15.42 14.19 -6.45
N THR A 36 -15.29 13.40 -7.52
CA THR A 36 -14.49 12.16 -7.50
C THR A 36 -13.02 12.51 -7.42
N LEU A 37 -12.27 11.79 -6.59
CA LEU A 37 -10.81 11.88 -6.49
C LEU A 37 -10.16 10.65 -7.12
N VAL A 38 -9.12 10.87 -7.93
CA VAL A 38 -8.13 9.86 -8.30
C VAL A 38 -6.75 10.48 -8.11
N ALA A 39 -6.03 10.02 -7.09
CA ALA A 39 -4.65 10.36 -6.88
C ALA A 39 -3.76 9.23 -7.38
N ILE A 40 -2.80 9.54 -8.26
CA ILE A 40 -1.89 8.56 -8.86
C ILE A 40 -0.46 8.95 -8.52
N ALA A 41 0.29 8.00 -7.99
CA ALA A 41 1.73 8.12 -7.84
C ALA A 41 2.41 6.92 -8.49
N PHE A 42 3.19 7.19 -9.53
CA PHE A 42 4.05 6.23 -10.20
C PHE A 42 5.51 6.59 -9.91
N TYR A 43 6.32 5.63 -9.49
CA TYR A 43 7.74 5.84 -9.27
C TYR A 43 8.55 4.58 -9.63
N GLN A 44 9.55 4.75 -10.49
CA GLN A 44 10.51 3.71 -10.88
C GLN A 44 11.92 4.12 -10.43
N PRO A 45 12.40 3.61 -9.28
CA PRO A 45 13.65 4.08 -8.67
C PRO A 45 14.88 3.95 -9.58
N ALA A 46 15.00 2.83 -10.30
CA ALA A 46 16.16 2.55 -11.16
C ALA A 46 16.35 3.57 -12.29
N THR A 47 15.26 4.15 -12.79
CA THR A 47 15.28 5.17 -13.86
C THR A 47 15.02 6.57 -13.34
N ARG A 48 14.67 6.72 -12.05
CA ARG A 48 14.17 7.96 -11.43
C ARG A 48 12.95 8.55 -12.13
N ARG A 49 12.22 7.74 -12.90
CA ARG A 49 11.00 8.17 -13.57
C ARG A 49 9.88 8.24 -12.55
N ALA A 50 9.17 9.37 -12.52
CA ALA A 50 8.08 9.59 -11.58
C ALA A 50 6.92 10.36 -12.22
N VAL A 51 5.69 10.05 -11.81
CA VAL A 51 4.48 10.82 -12.12
C VAL A 51 3.70 11.01 -10.82
N TRP A 52 3.33 12.24 -10.54
CA TRP A 52 2.63 12.66 -9.32
C TRP A 52 1.36 13.43 -9.71
N LEU A 53 0.20 12.78 -9.65
CA LEU A 53 -1.10 13.39 -9.96
C LEU A 53 -1.97 13.37 -8.71
N GLY A 54 -2.20 14.53 -8.10
CA GLY A 54 -2.90 14.63 -6.83
C GLY A 54 -2.20 13.86 -5.70
N ALA A 55 -0.90 13.54 -5.87
CA ALA A 55 -0.18 12.62 -5.00
C ALA A 55 0.01 13.13 -3.57
N ASP A 56 -0.18 14.42 -3.33
CA ASP A 56 -0.07 15.07 -2.02
C ASP A 56 -1.44 15.35 -1.38
N VAL A 57 -2.53 14.96 -2.05
CA VAL A 57 -3.88 15.06 -1.47
C VAL A 57 -4.00 14.06 -0.33
N ARG A 58 -4.33 14.57 0.86
CA ARG A 58 -4.56 13.75 2.05
C ARG A 58 -5.92 13.08 1.97
N VAL A 59 -5.96 11.77 2.17
CA VAL A 59 -7.19 10.97 2.17
C VAL A 59 -7.25 10.09 3.41
N HIS A 60 -8.44 9.57 3.71
CA HIS A 60 -8.60 8.49 4.68
C HIS A 60 -7.81 7.27 4.20
N ALA A 61 -7.03 6.65 5.08
CA ALA A 61 -6.09 5.61 4.67
C ALA A 61 -6.77 4.27 4.31
N ALA A 62 -7.98 4.03 4.79
CA ALA A 62 -8.60 2.70 4.77
C ALA A 62 -7.58 1.61 5.19
N SER A 63 -7.61 0.43 4.61
CA SER A 63 -6.68 -0.64 4.99
C SER A 63 -5.25 -0.47 4.45
N THR A 64 -4.94 0.56 3.64
CA THR A 64 -3.54 0.83 3.27
C THR A 64 -2.69 1.30 4.46
N MET A 65 -3.33 1.75 5.57
CA MET A 65 -2.64 2.03 6.82
C MET A 65 -1.94 0.80 7.43
N LYS A 66 -2.29 -0.42 7.00
CA LYS A 66 -1.68 -1.67 7.47
C LYS A 66 -0.24 -1.84 6.99
N VAL A 67 0.18 -1.12 5.94
CA VAL A 67 1.58 -1.11 5.46
C VAL A 67 2.56 -0.57 6.51
N PRO A 68 2.40 0.64 7.05
CA PRO A 68 3.28 1.12 8.13
C PRO A 68 3.18 0.28 9.41
N VAL A 69 2.02 -0.31 9.72
CA VAL A 69 1.87 -1.23 10.87
C VAL A 69 2.76 -2.46 10.69
N LEU A 70 2.76 -3.06 9.50
CA LEU A 70 3.59 -4.22 9.20
C LEU A 70 5.09 -3.89 9.22
N ILE A 71 5.48 -2.71 8.76
CA ILE A 71 6.86 -2.23 8.81
C ILE A 71 7.31 -2.05 10.26
N GLU A 72 6.51 -1.40 11.11
CA GLU A 72 6.86 -1.21 12.53
C GLU A 72 6.97 -2.56 13.26
N LEU A 73 6.06 -3.50 13.01
CA LEU A 73 6.15 -4.85 13.59
C LEU A 73 7.48 -5.52 13.23
N ALA A 74 7.86 -5.50 11.95
CA ALA A 74 9.12 -6.09 11.51
C ALA A 74 10.34 -5.41 12.14
N ARG A 75 10.34 -4.09 12.28
CA ARG A 75 11.42 -3.34 12.94
C ARG A 75 11.59 -3.70 14.41
N ARG A 76 10.52 -3.92 15.15
CA ARG A 76 10.58 -4.37 16.54
C ARG A 76 11.09 -5.81 16.66
N ILE A 77 10.78 -6.64 15.68
CA ILE A 77 11.33 -8.00 15.60
C ILE A 77 12.82 -7.93 15.27
N ASP A 78 13.23 -7.10 14.32
CA ASP A 78 14.64 -6.88 13.97
C ASP A 78 15.46 -6.32 15.16
N ALA A 79 14.83 -5.52 16.02
CA ALA A 79 15.44 -5.01 17.26
C ALA A 79 15.50 -6.04 18.39
N GLY A 80 14.94 -7.25 18.19
CA GLY A 80 14.89 -8.30 19.23
C GLY A 80 13.85 -8.07 20.32
N GLU A 81 12.97 -7.05 20.20
CA GLU A 81 11.91 -6.78 21.17
C GLU A 81 10.75 -7.79 21.04
N LEU A 82 10.54 -8.33 19.86
CA LEU A 82 9.53 -9.33 19.52
C LEU A 82 10.13 -10.41 18.63
N SER A 83 9.36 -11.48 18.38
CA SER A 83 9.68 -12.52 17.40
C SER A 83 8.44 -12.81 16.55
N TRP A 84 8.63 -13.27 15.31
CA TRP A 84 7.52 -13.77 14.48
C TRP A 84 6.80 -14.97 15.14
N ASP A 85 7.49 -15.71 15.99
CA ASP A 85 6.94 -16.83 16.75
C ASP A 85 6.38 -16.43 18.13
N SER A 86 6.58 -15.18 18.58
CA SER A 86 5.91 -14.66 19.76
C SER A 86 4.39 -14.73 19.57
N THR A 87 3.68 -15.09 20.62
CA THR A 87 2.22 -15.15 20.61
C THR A 87 1.62 -13.90 21.21
N LEU A 88 0.45 -13.53 20.71
CA LEU A 88 -0.39 -12.48 21.26
C LEU A 88 -1.79 -13.06 21.51
N ARG A 89 -2.32 -12.82 22.71
CA ARG A 89 -3.71 -13.16 23.01
C ARG A 89 -4.64 -12.31 22.17
N VAL A 90 -5.48 -12.95 21.39
CA VAL A 90 -6.44 -12.26 20.52
C VAL A 90 -7.57 -11.69 21.37
N GLU A 91 -7.72 -10.38 21.32
CA GLU A 91 -8.79 -9.66 22.01
C GLU A 91 -9.75 -9.05 20.99
N ASN A 92 -11.06 -9.01 21.34
CA ASN A 92 -12.07 -8.22 20.60
C ASN A 92 -12.74 -7.23 21.55
N SER A 93 -11.91 -6.47 22.26
CA SER A 93 -12.32 -5.36 23.09
C SER A 93 -11.24 -4.29 23.05
N PHE A 94 -11.58 -3.13 22.54
CA PHE A 94 -10.66 -2.01 22.31
C PHE A 94 -11.22 -0.75 22.94
N LEU A 95 -10.37 0.23 23.24
CA LEU A 95 -10.82 1.52 23.75
C LEU A 95 -10.83 2.56 22.62
N SER A 96 -11.95 3.25 22.48
CA SER A 96 -12.05 4.39 21.56
C SER A 96 -11.11 5.51 21.96
N ILE A 97 -10.34 6.03 21.00
CA ILE A 97 -9.49 7.20 21.24
C ILE A 97 -10.28 8.50 21.40
N ALA A 98 -11.58 8.48 21.09
CA ALA A 98 -12.46 9.65 21.19
C ALA A 98 -12.95 9.91 22.60
N ASP A 99 -13.22 8.88 23.38
CA ASP A 99 -13.90 8.98 24.68
C ASP A 99 -13.48 7.91 25.70
N GLY A 100 -12.57 7.01 25.32
CA GLY A 100 -12.08 5.93 26.19
C GLY A 100 -13.11 4.81 26.43
N GLN A 101 -14.28 4.84 25.76
CA GLN A 101 -15.26 3.78 25.91
C GLN A 101 -14.86 2.52 25.18
N PRO A 102 -15.18 1.33 25.71
CA PRO A 102 -14.88 0.08 25.03
C PRO A 102 -15.75 -0.10 23.79
N PHE A 103 -15.17 -0.70 22.75
CA PHE A 103 -15.88 -1.16 21.55
C PHE A 103 -15.31 -2.51 21.10
N ALA A 104 -16.10 -3.24 20.34
CA ALA A 104 -15.72 -4.49 19.72
C ALA A 104 -16.02 -4.43 18.22
N LEU A 105 -15.32 -5.23 17.43
CA LEU A 105 -15.55 -5.36 16.00
C LEU A 105 -16.63 -6.41 15.74
N ASP A 106 -17.43 -6.19 14.69
CA ASP A 106 -18.40 -7.16 14.21
C ASP A 106 -17.74 -8.09 13.17
N PRO A 107 -17.78 -9.43 13.34
CA PRO A 107 -17.27 -10.36 12.33
C PRO A 107 -17.91 -10.21 10.95
N ALA A 108 -19.13 -9.69 10.87
CA ALA A 108 -19.83 -9.48 9.60
C ALA A 108 -19.28 -8.30 8.79
N ASP A 109 -18.62 -7.34 9.45
CA ASP A 109 -18.01 -6.16 8.82
C ASP A 109 -16.51 -6.36 8.53
N ASP A 110 -15.89 -7.46 9.00
CA ASP A 110 -14.48 -7.77 8.74
C ASP A 110 -14.33 -8.57 7.45
N SER A 111 -13.33 -8.23 6.65
CA SER A 111 -12.98 -8.99 5.45
C SER A 111 -12.43 -10.39 5.74
N ASP A 112 -12.06 -10.68 7.00
CA ASP A 112 -11.68 -12.01 7.48
C ASP A 112 -12.30 -12.31 8.85
N SER A 113 -13.37 -13.09 8.86
CA SER A 113 -14.05 -13.51 10.10
C SER A 113 -13.38 -14.70 10.82
N SER A 114 -12.37 -15.34 10.21
CA SER A 114 -11.78 -16.58 10.74
C SER A 114 -11.09 -16.39 12.11
N LEU A 115 -10.51 -15.22 12.33
CA LEU A 115 -9.78 -14.92 13.57
C LEU A 115 -10.72 -14.77 14.80
N TYR A 116 -12.01 -14.46 14.59
CA TYR A 116 -12.97 -14.28 15.70
C TYR A 116 -13.20 -15.58 16.48
N ALA A 117 -13.05 -16.75 15.84
CA ALA A 117 -13.11 -18.03 16.51
C ALA A 117 -11.94 -18.27 17.48
N LEU A 118 -10.88 -17.48 17.39
CA LEU A 118 -9.67 -17.57 18.22
C LEU A 118 -9.61 -16.48 19.30
N VAL A 119 -10.66 -15.67 19.47
CA VAL A 119 -10.71 -14.68 20.55
C VAL A 119 -10.53 -15.39 21.91
N GLY A 120 -9.66 -14.82 22.76
CA GLY A 120 -9.26 -15.40 24.04
C GLY A 120 -8.16 -16.47 23.94
N THR A 121 -7.61 -16.76 22.75
CA THR A 121 -6.49 -17.69 22.57
C THR A 121 -5.23 -16.96 22.10
N ASP A 122 -4.09 -17.62 22.23
CA ASP A 122 -2.80 -17.10 21.83
C ASP A 122 -2.50 -17.47 20.36
N VAL A 123 -2.24 -16.46 19.52
CA VAL A 123 -1.92 -16.61 18.09
C VAL A 123 -0.56 -16.00 17.80
N LYS A 124 0.24 -16.67 16.95
CA LYS A 124 1.57 -16.17 16.56
C LYS A 124 1.47 -14.83 15.84
N LEU A 125 2.41 -13.91 16.11
CA LEU A 125 2.50 -12.62 15.42
C LEU A 125 2.65 -12.77 13.90
N ALA A 126 3.36 -13.81 13.44
CA ALA A 126 3.45 -14.12 12.01
C ALA A 126 2.08 -14.37 11.37
N GLU A 127 1.18 -15.07 12.06
CA GLU A 127 -0.16 -15.36 11.55
C GLU A 127 -1.06 -14.12 11.60
N LEU A 128 -1.02 -13.37 12.70
CA LEU A 128 -1.76 -12.09 12.80
C LEU A 128 -1.32 -11.12 11.69
N ALA A 129 0.00 -10.99 11.45
CA ALA A 129 0.54 -10.15 10.38
C ALA A 129 0.09 -10.63 8.98
N ARG A 130 0.05 -11.95 8.77
CA ARG A 130 -0.44 -12.55 7.53
C ARG A 130 -1.91 -12.22 7.31
N LEU A 131 -2.78 -12.47 8.29
CA LEU A 131 -4.21 -12.18 8.20
C LEU A 131 -4.48 -10.68 7.99
N MET A 132 -3.79 -9.82 8.76
CA MET A 132 -3.85 -8.37 8.58
C MET A 132 -3.52 -7.92 7.15
N THR A 133 -2.53 -8.56 6.52
CA THR A 133 -2.00 -8.11 5.22
C THR A 133 -2.72 -8.79 4.06
N VAL A 134 -2.79 -10.13 4.07
CA VAL A 134 -3.28 -10.96 2.95
C VAL A 134 -4.80 -10.87 2.82
N ARG A 135 -5.53 -10.97 3.94
CA ARG A 135 -7.00 -10.93 4.02
C ARG A 135 -7.54 -9.62 4.55
N SER A 136 -6.65 -8.70 4.87
CA SER A 136 -7.04 -7.40 5.41
C SER A 136 -7.83 -7.48 6.74
N SER A 137 -7.64 -8.52 7.57
CA SER A 137 -8.35 -8.69 8.85
C SER A 137 -8.26 -7.44 9.73
N ASN A 138 -9.41 -6.94 10.13
CA ASN A 138 -9.54 -5.79 11.01
C ASN A 138 -9.24 -6.17 12.47
N LEU A 139 -9.67 -7.36 12.89
CA LEU A 139 -9.37 -7.88 14.23
C LEU A 139 -7.86 -8.06 14.43
N ALA A 140 -7.16 -8.67 13.46
CA ALA A 140 -5.70 -8.78 13.51
C ALA A 140 -5.03 -7.41 13.54
N THR A 141 -5.54 -6.45 12.77
CA THR A 141 -5.02 -5.07 12.73
C THR A 141 -5.08 -4.42 14.10
N ASN A 142 -6.25 -4.46 14.77
CA ASN A 142 -6.44 -3.80 16.05
C ASN A 142 -5.56 -4.40 17.14
N ASN A 143 -5.42 -5.73 17.18
CA ASN A 143 -4.52 -6.41 18.10
C ASN A 143 -3.05 -5.99 17.88
N ILE A 144 -2.58 -5.92 16.63
CA ILE A 144 -1.20 -5.49 16.34
C ILE A 144 -1.01 -4.00 16.64
N VAL A 145 -1.97 -3.13 16.29
CA VAL A 145 -1.87 -1.69 16.59
C VAL A 145 -1.85 -1.44 18.10
N GLN A 146 -2.65 -2.19 18.87
CA GLN A 146 -2.63 -2.12 20.34
C GLN A 146 -1.27 -2.56 20.93
N LEU A 147 -0.66 -3.60 20.37
CA LEU A 147 0.67 -4.06 20.77
C LEU A 147 1.78 -3.05 20.47
N LEU A 148 1.73 -2.43 19.29
CA LEU A 148 2.80 -1.56 18.79
C LEU A 148 2.68 -0.11 19.28
N GLY A 149 1.46 0.38 19.43
CA GLY A 149 1.15 1.80 19.65
C GLY A 149 1.11 2.63 18.36
N ALA A 150 0.02 3.34 18.13
CA ALA A 150 -0.21 4.14 16.93
C ALA A 150 0.86 5.22 16.70
N ASP A 151 1.32 5.87 17.78
CA ASP A 151 2.36 6.91 17.73
C ASP A 151 3.70 6.36 17.20
N ARG A 152 4.09 5.15 17.63
CA ARG A 152 5.32 4.50 17.13
C ARG A 152 5.22 4.16 15.65
N ILE A 153 4.06 3.65 15.20
CA ILE A 153 3.81 3.35 13.79
C ILE A 153 3.96 4.62 12.96
N THR A 154 3.37 5.73 13.41
CA THR A 154 3.50 7.03 12.75
C THR A 154 4.94 7.54 12.77
N ALA A 155 5.67 7.40 13.89
CA ALA A 155 7.06 7.80 13.99
C ALA A 155 7.96 7.01 13.03
N THR A 156 7.73 5.71 12.89
CA THR A 156 8.43 4.86 11.92
C THR A 156 8.16 5.29 10.47
N ALA A 157 6.90 5.58 10.13
CA ALA A 157 6.58 6.10 8.80
C ALA A 157 7.33 7.42 8.51
N ARG A 158 7.37 8.35 9.46
CA ARG A 158 8.12 9.62 9.36
C ARG A 158 9.63 9.39 9.22
N ALA A 159 10.20 8.50 10.02
CA ALA A 159 11.64 8.17 9.93
C ALA A 159 12.03 7.58 8.56
N LEU A 160 11.08 7.03 7.82
CA LEU A 160 11.25 6.55 6.44
C LEU A 160 10.94 7.62 5.38
N GLY A 161 10.64 8.86 5.80
CA GLY A 161 10.34 10.00 4.94
C GLY A 161 8.85 10.13 4.57
N ALA A 162 7.98 9.29 5.10
CA ALA A 162 6.54 9.30 4.81
C ALA A 162 5.77 10.20 5.80
N ASP A 163 6.13 11.48 5.88
CA ASP A 163 5.57 12.46 6.84
C ASP A 163 4.05 12.65 6.73
N SER A 164 3.49 12.36 5.57
CA SER A 164 2.06 12.46 5.32
C SER A 164 1.24 11.27 5.84
N VAL A 165 1.91 10.19 6.27
CA VAL A 165 1.26 9.01 6.84
C VAL A 165 1.01 9.23 8.32
N LEU A 166 -0.26 9.13 8.71
CA LEU A 166 -0.70 9.29 10.08
C LEU A 166 -1.56 8.08 10.48
N VAL A 167 -1.09 7.32 11.44
CA VAL A 167 -1.85 6.28 12.12
C VAL A 167 -2.17 6.80 13.52
N LEU A 168 -3.45 6.96 13.81
CA LEU A 168 -3.95 7.45 15.11
C LEU A 168 -4.51 6.31 15.96
N ARG A 169 -5.04 5.27 15.32
CA ARG A 169 -5.81 4.23 15.99
C ARG A 169 -5.88 2.95 15.15
N GLY A 170 -6.43 1.92 15.75
CA GLY A 170 -6.94 0.77 15.01
C GLY A 170 -8.10 1.15 14.07
N VAL A 171 -8.78 0.18 13.54
CA VAL A 171 -9.91 0.36 12.63
C VAL A 171 -11.24 0.22 13.37
N GLU A 172 -12.34 0.67 12.76
CA GLU A 172 -13.73 0.54 13.26
C GLU A 172 -14.02 1.23 14.60
N ASP A 173 -13.20 2.15 15.05
CA ASP A 173 -13.53 3.09 16.12
C ASP A 173 -14.49 4.16 15.57
N ILE A 174 -15.79 3.86 15.60
CA ILE A 174 -16.83 4.71 15.03
C ILE A 174 -16.95 6.05 15.75
N PRO A 175 -16.86 6.15 17.10
CA PRO A 175 -16.83 7.45 17.78
C PRO A 175 -15.68 8.34 17.30
N ALA A 176 -14.47 7.80 17.15
CA ALA A 176 -13.31 8.54 16.64
C ALA A 176 -13.51 8.94 15.17
N PHE A 177 -14.03 8.03 14.33
CA PHE A 177 -14.34 8.33 12.93
C PHE A 177 -15.29 9.54 12.80
N ARG A 178 -16.38 9.56 13.57
CA ARG A 178 -17.37 10.65 13.57
C ARG A 178 -16.80 11.99 14.03
N ARG A 179 -15.73 11.98 14.84
CA ARG A 179 -14.98 13.18 15.26
C ARG A 179 -13.85 13.56 14.32
N GLY A 180 -13.72 12.89 13.16
CA GLY A 180 -12.66 13.17 12.19
C GLY A 180 -11.27 12.68 12.61
N MET A 181 -11.14 11.89 13.67
CA MET A 181 -9.88 11.31 14.16
C MET A 181 -9.50 10.09 13.32
N ASN A 182 -9.11 10.34 12.08
CA ASN A 182 -8.90 9.29 11.07
C ASN A 182 -7.43 9.01 10.79
N ASN A 183 -7.13 7.74 10.51
CA ASN A 183 -5.88 7.37 9.87
C ASN A 183 -5.86 7.97 8.46
N THR A 184 -4.82 8.72 8.12
CA THR A 184 -4.75 9.42 6.85
C THR A 184 -3.37 9.25 6.20
N LEU A 185 -3.34 9.38 4.88
CA LEU A 185 -2.10 9.33 4.11
C LEU A 185 -2.25 10.06 2.77
N THR A 186 -1.17 10.09 2.02
CA THR A 186 -1.12 10.55 0.63
C THR A 186 -0.53 9.46 -0.27
N ALA A 187 -0.78 9.52 -1.57
CA ALA A 187 -0.16 8.59 -2.51
C ALA A 187 1.38 8.69 -2.49
N ARG A 188 1.93 9.90 -2.32
CA ARG A 188 3.37 10.10 -2.16
C ARG A 188 3.91 9.42 -0.90
N GLY A 189 3.20 9.51 0.23
CA GLY A 189 3.60 8.87 1.48
C GLY A 189 3.66 7.34 1.35
N LEU A 190 2.70 6.73 0.66
CA LEU A 190 2.77 5.29 0.37
C LEU A 190 3.95 4.95 -0.56
N VAL A 191 4.23 5.75 -1.60
CA VAL A 191 5.43 5.53 -2.42
C VAL A 191 6.70 5.54 -1.57
N GLN A 192 6.83 6.44 -0.60
CA GLN A 192 7.99 6.51 0.28
C GLN A 192 8.16 5.24 1.13
N LEU A 193 7.06 4.67 1.64
CA LEU A 193 7.10 3.39 2.38
C LEU A 193 7.47 2.21 1.47
N PHE A 194 6.88 2.12 0.28
CA PHE A 194 7.22 1.07 -0.67
C PHE A 194 8.63 1.21 -1.24
N ASP A 195 9.13 2.44 -1.44
CA ASP A 195 10.52 2.68 -1.82
C ASP A 195 11.48 2.28 -0.69
N ALA A 196 11.12 2.54 0.56
CA ALA A 196 11.90 2.07 1.70
C ALA A 196 11.97 0.54 1.77
N LEU A 197 10.88 -0.17 1.45
CA LEU A 197 10.87 -1.63 1.32
C LEU A 197 11.75 -2.10 0.16
N LEU A 198 11.59 -1.53 -1.01
CA LEU A 198 12.32 -1.92 -2.21
C LEU A 198 13.83 -1.66 -2.11
N SER A 199 14.22 -0.60 -1.38
CA SER A 199 15.62 -0.22 -1.15
C SER A 199 16.24 -0.84 0.11
N GLY A 200 15.50 -1.69 0.85
CA GLY A 200 15.98 -2.34 2.07
C GLY A 200 16.15 -1.41 3.28
N ARG A 201 15.57 -0.21 3.25
CA ARG A 201 15.61 0.77 4.35
C ARG A 201 14.52 0.57 5.41
N ALA A 202 13.47 -0.17 5.06
CA ALA A 202 12.29 -0.33 5.92
C ALA A 202 12.56 -1.25 7.11
N ALA A 203 13.27 -2.36 6.90
CA ALA A 203 13.55 -3.40 7.90
C ALA A 203 14.85 -4.14 7.52
N SER A 204 15.28 -5.12 8.32
CA SER A 204 16.37 -6.02 7.95
C SER A 204 16.07 -6.77 6.63
N PRO A 205 17.07 -7.38 5.97
CA PRO A 205 16.81 -8.18 4.77
C PRO A 205 15.75 -9.26 4.99
N ASN A 206 15.79 -9.98 6.11
CA ASN A 206 14.81 -11.01 6.46
C ASN A 206 13.43 -10.42 6.75
N GLY A 207 13.36 -9.31 7.50
CA GLY A 207 12.14 -8.57 7.77
C GLY A 207 11.50 -8.06 6.48
N THR A 208 12.29 -7.43 5.62
CA THR A 208 11.84 -6.93 4.30
C THR A 208 11.31 -8.06 3.42
N GLN A 209 12.01 -9.18 3.33
CA GLN A 209 11.57 -10.34 2.55
C GLN A 209 10.22 -10.87 3.06
N ARG A 210 10.04 -10.94 4.37
CA ARG A 210 8.78 -11.40 4.98
C ARG A 210 7.64 -10.43 4.73
N ILE A 211 7.86 -9.12 4.87
CA ILE A 211 6.88 -8.08 4.54
C ILE A 211 6.44 -8.21 3.07
N LEU A 212 7.40 -8.28 2.14
CA LEU A 212 7.11 -8.41 0.72
C LEU A 212 6.37 -9.72 0.40
N GLY A 213 6.70 -10.81 1.11
CA GLY A 213 5.99 -12.09 0.99
C GLY A 213 4.52 -11.99 1.40
N PHE A 214 4.21 -11.33 2.51
CA PHE A 214 2.82 -11.08 2.92
C PHE A 214 2.07 -10.20 1.91
N LEU A 215 2.71 -9.11 1.44
CA LEU A 215 2.12 -8.21 0.45
C LEU A 215 1.90 -8.89 -0.92
N ALA A 216 2.79 -9.81 -1.32
CA ALA A 216 2.63 -10.60 -2.54
C ALA A 216 1.54 -11.67 -2.43
N GLY A 217 1.18 -12.07 -1.21
CA GLY A 217 0.08 -12.98 -0.93
C GLY A 217 -1.30 -12.34 -0.89
N GLN A 218 -1.46 -11.06 -1.23
CA GLN A 218 -2.74 -10.34 -1.21
C GLN A 218 -3.82 -11.10 -2.00
N GLU A 219 -4.99 -11.33 -1.38
CA GLU A 219 -6.11 -12.05 -1.99
C GLU A 219 -7.04 -11.13 -2.81
N PHE A 220 -7.06 -9.81 -2.55
CA PHE A 220 -7.91 -8.83 -3.25
C PHE A 220 -7.18 -8.24 -4.45
N ASN A 221 -7.42 -8.79 -5.64
CA ASN A 221 -6.65 -8.49 -6.86
C ASN A 221 -7.46 -7.74 -7.94
N GLY A 222 -8.65 -7.21 -7.62
CA GLY A 222 -9.51 -6.49 -8.56
C GLY A 222 -8.98 -5.13 -8.99
N GLY A 223 -8.13 -4.48 -8.17
CA GLY A 223 -7.56 -3.16 -8.43
C GLY A 223 -6.40 -3.15 -9.44
N ILE A 224 -5.22 -2.71 -9.01
CA ILE A 224 -4.02 -2.61 -9.86
C ILE A 224 -3.68 -3.93 -10.57
N PRO A 225 -3.69 -5.11 -9.90
CA PRO A 225 -3.33 -6.37 -10.55
C PRO A 225 -4.18 -6.71 -11.77
N SER A 226 -5.46 -6.32 -11.79
CA SER A 226 -6.39 -6.60 -12.90
C SER A 226 -5.96 -5.99 -14.24
N GLY A 227 -5.16 -4.92 -14.22
CA GLY A 227 -4.64 -4.24 -15.41
C GLY A 227 -3.22 -4.66 -15.81
N LEU A 228 -2.59 -5.55 -15.05
CA LEU A 228 -1.23 -6.01 -15.35
C LEU A 228 -1.24 -7.24 -16.28
N PRO A 229 -0.19 -7.45 -17.07
CA PRO A 229 -0.04 -8.69 -17.83
C PRO A 229 -0.11 -9.91 -16.92
N ALA A 230 -0.71 -10.99 -17.41
CA ALA A 230 -0.83 -12.25 -16.67
C ALA A 230 0.54 -12.73 -16.15
N GLY A 231 0.58 -13.17 -14.89
CA GLY A 231 1.80 -13.63 -14.24
C GLY A 231 2.72 -12.51 -13.73
N THR A 232 2.33 -11.23 -13.85
CA THR A 232 3.10 -10.14 -13.25
C THR A 232 2.95 -10.19 -11.73
N LEU A 233 4.05 -10.36 -11.00
CA LEU A 233 4.05 -10.33 -9.54
C LEU A 233 3.84 -8.91 -9.05
N MET A 234 3.00 -8.76 -8.04
CA MET A 234 2.83 -7.50 -7.31
C MET A 234 2.81 -7.76 -5.81
N ALA A 235 3.58 -6.97 -5.05
CA ALA A 235 3.50 -6.92 -3.59
C ALA A 235 2.70 -5.67 -3.22
N HIS A 236 1.44 -5.84 -2.73
CA HIS A 236 0.53 -4.71 -2.60
C HIS A 236 -0.41 -4.82 -1.40
N LYS A 237 -1.05 -3.70 -1.08
CA LYS A 237 -2.13 -3.61 -0.10
C LYS A 237 -3.28 -2.78 -0.64
N THR A 238 -4.46 -3.37 -0.64
CA THR A 238 -5.72 -2.71 -0.93
C THR A 238 -6.28 -1.98 0.31
N GLY A 239 -7.21 -1.07 0.09
CA GLY A 239 -7.98 -0.44 1.16
C GLY A 239 -9.34 -0.05 0.65
N SER A 240 -10.40 -0.55 1.29
CA SER A 240 -11.78 -0.29 0.90
C SER A 240 -12.58 0.20 2.09
N GLN A 241 -13.43 1.17 1.86
CA GLN A 241 -14.44 1.71 2.76
C GLN A 241 -15.50 2.40 1.89
N THR A 242 -16.67 2.74 2.43
CA THR A 242 -17.72 3.44 1.67
C THR A 242 -17.15 4.55 0.78
N SER A 243 -17.32 4.42 -0.52
CA SER A 243 -16.85 5.36 -1.56
C SER A 243 -15.33 5.65 -1.57
N ILE A 244 -14.52 4.87 -0.85
CA ILE A 244 -13.06 4.98 -0.80
C ILE A 244 -12.48 3.62 -1.18
N HIS A 245 -11.69 3.58 -2.24
CA HIS A 245 -11.03 2.37 -2.70
C HIS A 245 -9.60 2.71 -3.09
N HIS A 246 -8.65 1.96 -2.57
CA HIS A 246 -7.22 2.21 -2.74
C HIS A 246 -6.50 0.93 -3.11
N ASP A 247 -5.46 1.06 -3.91
CA ASP A 247 -4.49 0.00 -4.09
C ASP A 247 -3.09 0.60 -4.26
N ALA A 248 -2.10 -0.02 -3.62
CA ALA A 248 -0.74 0.49 -3.59
C ALA A 248 0.28 -0.64 -3.44
N GLY A 249 1.35 -0.61 -4.22
CA GLY A 249 2.38 -1.63 -4.11
C GLY A 249 3.52 -1.52 -5.10
N ILE A 250 4.37 -2.55 -5.07
CA ILE A 250 5.52 -2.74 -5.93
C ILE A 250 5.17 -3.75 -7.00
N VAL A 251 5.27 -3.35 -8.26
CA VAL A 251 5.10 -4.22 -9.42
C VAL A 251 6.46 -4.71 -9.91
N TYR A 252 6.57 -6.00 -10.20
CA TYR A 252 7.78 -6.67 -10.66
C TYR A 252 7.60 -7.16 -12.11
N PRO A 253 7.86 -6.31 -13.13
CA PRO A 253 7.81 -6.73 -14.51
C PRO A 253 8.93 -7.75 -14.82
N ALA A 254 8.67 -8.67 -15.77
CA ALA A 254 9.61 -9.76 -16.08
C ALA A 254 10.96 -9.30 -16.64
N ARG A 255 11.04 -8.14 -17.31
CA ARG A 255 12.21 -7.71 -18.10
C ARG A 255 12.72 -6.30 -17.80
N THR A 256 12.10 -5.59 -16.89
CA THR A 256 12.47 -4.22 -16.53
C THR A 256 12.52 -4.09 -15.01
N PRO A 257 13.26 -3.11 -14.47
CA PRO A 257 13.28 -2.88 -13.02
C PRO A 257 11.89 -2.69 -12.43
N PRO A 258 11.67 -3.08 -11.17
CA PRO A 258 10.42 -2.87 -10.48
C PRO A 258 10.04 -1.39 -10.41
N TYR A 259 8.74 -1.14 -10.29
CA TYR A 259 8.18 0.19 -10.07
C TYR A 259 7.11 0.15 -9.00
N ILE A 260 6.87 1.29 -8.39
CA ILE A 260 5.84 1.49 -7.38
C ILE A 260 4.66 2.20 -8.05
N LEU A 261 3.46 1.68 -7.84
CA LEU A 261 2.21 2.31 -8.27
C LEU A 261 1.27 2.42 -7.08
N VAL A 262 0.75 3.61 -6.88
CA VAL A 262 -0.28 3.92 -5.88
C VAL A 262 -1.44 4.59 -6.59
N VAL A 263 -2.63 4.06 -6.39
CA VAL A 263 -3.88 4.65 -6.87
C VAL A 263 -4.84 4.78 -5.69
N LEU A 264 -5.15 6.01 -5.30
CA LEU A 264 -6.08 6.32 -4.23
C LEU A 264 -7.33 6.95 -4.85
N THR A 265 -8.51 6.40 -4.55
CA THR A 265 -9.77 6.89 -5.09
C THR A 265 -10.77 7.24 -4.01
N ARG A 266 -11.67 8.17 -4.32
CA ARG A 266 -12.82 8.51 -3.49
C ARG A 266 -13.98 8.99 -4.38
N GLY A 267 -15.21 8.65 -4.00
CA GLY A 267 -16.43 9.14 -4.67
C GLY A 267 -16.93 8.23 -5.80
N TYR A 268 -16.38 7.01 -5.95
CA TYR A 268 -16.97 6.01 -6.83
C TYR A 268 -18.18 5.35 -6.15
N ALA A 269 -19.22 5.09 -6.95
CA ALA A 269 -20.46 4.51 -6.45
C ALA A 269 -20.28 3.05 -6.01
N THR A 270 -19.43 2.31 -6.70
CA THR A 270 -19.13 0.91 -6.38
C THR A 270 -17.63 0.66 -6.35
N GLU A 271 -17.22 -0.39 -5.64
CA GLU A 271 -15.83 -0.86 -5.64
C GLU A 271 -15.39 -1.29 -7.04
N ALA A 272 -16.26 -2.00 -7.77
CA ALA A 272 -15.98 -2.45 -9.13
C ALA A 272 -15.67 -1.29 -10.11
N ASP A 273 -16.36 -0.14 -9.98
CA ASP A 273 -16.07 1.04 -10.79
C ASP A 273 -14.67 1.61 -10.49
N ALA A 274 -14.31 1.65 -9.21
CA ALA A 274 -12.98 2.10 -8.78
C ALA A 274 -11.89 1.13 -9.25
N GLU A 275 -12.10 -0.18 -9.10
CA GLU A 275 -11.17 -1.22 -9.55
C GLU A 275 -10.95 -1.17 -11.06
N ALA A 276 -12.02 -1.01 -11.85
CA ALA A 276 -11.93 -0.86 -13.29
C ALA A 276 -11.07 0.35 -13.71
N VAL A 277 -11.13 1.45 -12.97
CA VAL A 277 -10.26 2.62 -13.19
C VAL A 277 -8.82 2.30 -12.80
N MET A 278 -8.60 1.65 -11.65
CA MET A 278 -7.27 1.24 -11.19
C MET A 278 -6.60 0.30 -12.20
N GLY A 279 -7.34 -0.68 -12.74
CA GLY A 279 -6.83 -1.60 -13.77
C GLY A 279 -6.37 -0.86 -15.03
N ARG A 280 -7.17 0.10 -15.52
CA ARG A 280 -6.77 0.93 -16.69
C ARG A 280 -5.53 1.78 -16.40
N ILE A 281 -5.43 2.36 -15.20
CA ILE A 281 -4.24 3.11 -14.76
C ILE A 281 -3.04 2.18 -14.68
N ALA A 282 -3.21 0.98 -14.16
CA ALA A 282 -2.15 -0.02 -14.05
C ALA A 282 -1.61 -0.46 -15.41
N ALA A 283 -2.48 -0.74 -16.38
CA ALA A 283 -2.08 -1.07 -17.75
C ALA A 283 -1.23 0.04 -18.38
N GLU A 284 -1.65 1.29 -18.19
CA GLU A 284 -0.92 2.45 -18.70
C GLU A 284 0.43 2.65 -17.99
N ALA A 285 0.44 2.54 -16.65
CA ALA A 285 1.66 2.65 -15.85
C ALA A 285 2.65 1.53 -16.21
N HIS A 286 2.16 0.32 -16.44
CA HIS A 286 2.98 -0.81 -16.87
C HIS A 286 3.62 -0.54 -18.24
N ALA A 287 2.85 -0.04 -19.20
CA ALA A 287 3.37 0.36 -20.51
C ALA A 287 4.45 1.45 -20.37
N ILE A 288 4.23 2.47 -19.51
CA ILE A 288 5.22 3.52 -19.23
C ILE A 288 6.51 2.92 -18.63
N ALA A 289 6.39 1.96 -17.69
CA ALA A 289 7.53 1.34 -17.03
C ALA A 289 8.37 0.46 -17.97
N THR A 290 7.73 -0.17 -18.95
CA THR A 290 8.34 -1.21 -19.80
C THR A 290 8.76 -0.72 -21.19
N HIS A 291 8.27 0.41 -21.68
CA HIS A 291 8.76 1.05 -22.89
C HIS A 291 10.13 1.72 -22.64
N ARG A 292 11.10 1.38 -23.49
CA ARG A 292 12.46 1.93 -23.50
C ARG A 292 12.50 3.26 -24.26
#